data_0fa55aaffb3544cad9af515892ec905e
#
_entry.id   0fa55aaffb3544cad9af515892ec905e
#
_cell.length_a   1.000
_cell.length_b   1.000
_cell.length_c   1.000
_cell.angle_alpha   90.00
_cell.angle_beta   90.00
_cell.angle_gamma   90.00
#
_symmetry.space_group_name_H-M   'P 1'
#
loop_
_entity.id
_entity.type
_entity.pdbx_description
1 polymer ?
#
loop_
_entity_poly.entity_id
_entity_poly.type
_entity_poly.pdbx_seq_one_letter_code
_entity_poly.pdbx_strand_id
1 'polypeptide(L)'
;MFDRRPAALLVVSGRAGESFARLNALEGIARSLLMGVIPLLALEVLGSKEMVTRAYLLASILTLTITLNFAALERLLQRRWVVTLGVACTMIGMTILLLGDGPIMALGIGLQQAAASLFSVCLSLYIMDYIGKRELIYTETRRMLYAGIVWMVGPTLGLWLWENAASWAPFALTVFASVGMLSYFWYLRLGHGKGIQKARSRPANVFKIIPRYFKQRPLRIAYWITMSRSMFWVTLFIYGPIYVIEARLPTWVAGGLLSLASGLLLISPLIRRFAGRVGTRLTIIYALVLIGSSMLMLYFIGEPKLIGLVFWVSAALGGVTLDVLGNIPFMRMVKPRERIEMTMIFSTWREGSQLLTPLLASLVLLFAPFEIFYVLLALFLFGAAIKASYLPRRL
;
A
#
# COMPACT_ATOMS: atom_id res chain seq x y z
N MET A 1 21.03 1.35 -38.98
CA MET A 1 21.26 0.28 -37.98
C MET A 1 20.12 0.42 -36.94
N PHE A 2 19.10 -0.43 -37.03
CA PHE A 2 17.95 -0.36 -36.10
C PHE A 2 18.37 -0.94 -34.75
N ASP A 3 18.53 -0.10 -33.78
CA ASP A 3 18.80 -0.47 -32.39
C ASP A 3 17.53 -1.12 -31.80
N ARG A 4 17.39 -2.44 -31.97
CA ARG A 4 16.24 -3.22 -31.53
C ARG A 4 16.25 -3.36 -30.01
N ARG A 5 15.59 -2.43 -29.31
CA ARG A 5 15.43 -2.47 -27.84
C ARG A 5 14.19 -3.29 -27.50
N PRO A 6 14.27 -4.24 -26.56
CA PRO A 6 13.11 -5.06 -26.17
C PRO A 6 11.87 -4.25 -25.75
N ALA A 7 12.04 -3.15 -24.98
CA ALA A 7 10.92 -2.30 -24.59
C ALA A 7 10.27 -1.59 -25.79
N ALA A 8 11.06 -1.10 -26.74
CA ALA A 8 10.53 -0.48 -27.97
C ALA A 8 9.74 -1.49 -28.82
N LEU A 9 10.22 -2.72 -28.92
CA LEU A 9 9.51 -3.80 -29.61
C LEU A 9 8.21 -4.18 -28.91
N LEU A 10 8.19 -4.18 -27.57
CA LEU A 10 6.99 -4.45 -26.78
C LEU A 10 5.94 -3.35 -26.94
N VAL A 11 6.34 -2.08 -27.00
CA VAL A 11 5.43 -0.96 -27.30
C VAL A 11 4.80 -1.11 -28.68
N VAL A 12 5.62 -1.42 -29.70
CA VAL A 12 5.13 -1.62 -31.09
C VAL A 12 4.24 -2.85 -31.20
N SER A 13 4.49 -3.92 -30.42
CA SER A 13 3.70 -5.14 -30.43
C SER A 13 2.45 -5.11 -29.53
N GLY A 14 2.18 -4.02 -28.84
CA GLY A 14 1.07 -3.89 -27.86
C GLY A 14 1.26 -4.72 -26.58
N ARG A 15 2.44 -5.30 -26.35
CA ARG A 15 2.74 -6.16 -25.18
C ARG A 15 3.40 -5.43 -24.00
N ALA A 16 3.65 -4.13 -24.15
CA ALA A 16 4.30 -3.35 -23.09
C ALA A 16 3.50 -3.37 -21.77
N GLY A 17 2.19 -3.25 -21.84
CA GLY A 17 1.31 -3.29 -20.67
C GLY A 17 1.41 -4.60 -19.89
N GLU A 18 1.57 -5.74 -20.59
CA GLU A 18 1.74 -7.03 -19.93
C GLU A 18 3.10 -7.14 -19.21
N SER A 19 4.15 -6.61 -19.80
CA SER A 19 5.49 -6.61 -19.18
C SER A 19 5.51 -5.77 -17.90
N PHE A 20 4.84 -4.63 -17.88
CA PHE A 20 4.70 -3.82 -16.66
C PHE A 20 3.82 -4.50 -15.61
N ALA A 21 2.77 -5.23 -16.02
CA ALA A 21 1.97 -6.03 -15.10
C ALA A 21 2.77 -7.16 -14.46
N ARG A 22 3.64 -7.85 -15.23
CA ARG A 22 4.57 -8.86 -14.72
C ARG A 22 5.61 -8.28 -13.76
N LEU A 23 6.19 -7.12 -14.06
CA LEU A 23 7.09 -6.42 -13.13
C LEU A 23 6.41 -6.10 -11.80
N ASN A 24 5.17 -5.59 -11.86
CA ASN A 24 4.38 -5.31 -10.67
C ASN A 24 4.04 -6.59 -9.88
N ALA A 25 3.80 -7.71 -10.58
CA ALA A 25 3.54 -8.99 -9.93
C ALA A 25 4.77 -9.52 -9.19
N LEU A 26 5.96 -9.45 -9.79
CA LEU A 26 7.21 -9.88 -9.16
C LEU A 26 7.53 -9.04 -7.90
N GLU A 27 7.34 -7.71 -7.96
CA GLU A 27 7.43 -6.87 -6.76
C GLU A 27 6.37 -7.24 -5.73
N GLY A 28 5.15 -7.47 -6.20
CA GLY A 28 4.04 -7.90 -5.36
C GLY A 28 4.35 -9.21 -4.61
N ILE A 29 4.97 -10.21 -5.26
CA ILE A 29 5.42 -11.45 -4.63
C ILE A 29 6.41 -11.13 -3.50
N ALA A 30 7.45 -10.35 -3.79
CA ALA A 30 8.46 -9.98 -2.82
C ALA A 30 7.87 -9.31 -1.57
N ARG A 31 6.82 -8.50 -1.74
CA ARG A 31 6.19 -7.76 -0.66
C ARG A 31 5.12 -8.54 0.09
N SER A 32 4.28 -9.27 -0.63
CA SER A 32 3.13 -9.98 -0.03
C SER A 32 3.55 -11.16 0.84
N LEU A 33 4.64 -11.86 0.49
CA LEU A 33 5.20 -12.96 1.29
C LEU A 33 5.52 -12.53 2.73
N LEU A 34 6.02 -11.31 2.90
CA LEU A 34 6.48 -10.82 4.19
C LEU A 34 5.42 -10.04 4.97
N MET A 35 4.24 -9.84 4.39
CA MET A 35 3.22 -8.97 4.99
C MET A 35 2.72 -9.46 6.35
N GLY A 36 2.61 -10.78 6.53
CA GLY A 36 2.28 -11.38 7.81
C GLY A 36 3.52 -11.74 8.65
N VAL A 37 4.64 -12.05 7.99
CA VAL A 37 5.87 -12.51 8.66
C VAL A 37 6.54 -11.38 9.45
N ILE A 38 6.72 -10.20 8.85
CA ILE A 38 7.43 -9.09 9.50
C ILE A 38 6.76 -8.65 10.81
N PRO A 39 5.43 -8.44 10.90
CA PRO A 39 4.80 -8.06 12.17
C PRO A 39 4.97 -9.12 13.27
N LEU A 40 4.91 -10.41 12.90
CA LEU A 40 5.06 -11.49 13.85
C LEU A 40 6.52 -11.67 14.30
N LEU A 41 7.47 -11.61 13.36
CA LEU A 41 8.89 -11.61 13.69
C LEU A 41 9.25 -10.41 14.60
N ALA A 42 8.72 -9.22 14.26
CA ALA A 42 8.91 -8.03 15.09
C ALA A 42 8.32 -8.22 16.50
N LEU A 43 7.16 -8.87 16.62
CA LEU A 43 6.57 -9.19 17.92
C LEU A 43 7.42 -10.18 18.71
N GLU A 44 7.94 -11.22 18.04
CA GLU A 44 8.82 -12.24 18.66
C GLU A 44 10.12 -11.61 19.18
N VAL A 45 10.80 -10.79 18.36
CA VAL A 45 12.10 -10.19 18.71
C VAL A 45 11.95 -9.03 19.70
N LEU A 46 10.96 -8.17 19.51
CA LEU A 46 10.76 -6.97 20.36
C LEU A 46 9.94 -7.24 21.62
N GLY A 47 9.26 -8.37 21.71
CA GLY A 47 8.56 -8.87 22.90
C GLY A 47 7.26 -8.14 23.26
N SER A 48 6.94 -6.98 22.63
CA SER A 48 5.71 -6.25 22.94
C SER A 48 5.13 -5.52 21.75
N LYS A 49 3.81 -5.40 21.71
CA LYS A 49 3.05 -4.63 20.70
C LYS A 49 3.47 -3.17 20.64
N GLU A 50 3.84 -2.60 21.80
CA GLU A 50 4.32 -1.24 21.91
C GLU A 50 5.64 -1.03 21.16
N MET A 51 6.61 -1.91 21.35
CA MET A 51 7.90 -1.84 20.66
C MET A 51 7.75 -2.08 19.16
N VAL A 52 6.88 -3.00 18.75
CA VAL A 52 6.52 -3.21 17.34
C VAL A 52 5.96 -1.92 16.74
N THR A 53 5.01 -1.28 17.42
CA THR A 53 4.39 -0.03 16.96
C THR A 53 5.42 1.09 16.81
N ARG A 54 6.35 1.23 17.77
CA ARG A 54 7.46 2.20 17.69
C ARG A 54 8.41 1.87 16.53
N ALA A 55 8.73 0.60 16.29
CA ALA A 55 9.56 0.19 15.17
C ALA A 55 8.92 0.56 13.82
N TYR A 56 7.62 0.31 13.65
CA TYR A 56 6.87 0.73 12.44
C TYR A 56 6.78 2.24 12.31
N LEU A 57 6.67 3.00 13.39
CA LEU A 57 6.70 4.46 13.37
C LEU A 57 8.05 4.97 12.84
N LEU A 58 9.16 4.48 13.38
CA LEU A 58 10.51 4.83 12.92
C LEU A 58 10.74 4.43 11.46
N ALA A 59 10.30 3.23 11.08
CA ALA A 59 10.33 2.74 9.70
C ALA A 59 9.55 3.67 8.76
N SER A 60 8.39 4.16 9.17
CA SER A 60 7.56 5.08 8.40
C SER A 60 8.20 6.44 8.21
N ILE A 61 8.88 6.96 9.24
CA ILE A 61 9.66 8.21 9.14
C ILE A 61 10.80 8.06 8.12
N LEU A 62 11.53 6.94 8.18
CA LEU A 62 12.61 6.64 7.22
C LEU A 62 12.05 6.55 5.79
N THR A 63 10.97 5.79 5.61
CA THR A 63 10.30 5.63 4.31
C THR A 63 9.83 6.96 3.74
N LEU A 64 9.18 7.78 4.56
CA LEU A 64 8.72 9.11 4.17
C LEU A 64 9.88 10.00 3.75
N THR A 65 10.98 10.00 4.50
CA THR A 65 12.18 10.79 4.21
C THR A 65 12.76 10.39 2.84
N ILE A 66 12.91 9.09 2.56
CA ILE A 66 13.42 8.59 1.29
C ILE A 66 12.46 8.93 0.14
N THR A 67 11.16 8.75 0.34
CA THR A 67 10.15 9.00 -0.70
C THR A 67 10.03 10.49 -1.06
N LEU A 68 10.09 11.37 -0.07
CA LEU A 68 10.08 12.83 -0.32
C LEU A 68 11.33 13.30 -1.07
N ASN A 69 12.46 12.63 -0.90
CA ASN A 69 13.70 12.91 -1.60
C ASN A 69 13.85 12.17 -2.94
N PHE A 70 12.79 11.49 -3.41
CA PHE A 70 12.81 10.74 -4.68
C PHE A 70 13.30 11.59 -5.87
N ALA A 71 12.84 12.83 -6.00
CA ALA A 71 13.24 13.71 -7.09
C ALA A 71 14.75 14.05 -7.07
N ALA A 72 15.34 14.19 -5.89
CA ALA A 72 16.78 14.38 -5.73
C ALA A 72 17.54 13.08 -6.09
N LEU A 73 17.03 11.95 -5.64
CA LEU A 73 17.58 10.62 -5.96
C LEU A 73 17.58 10.36 -7.48
N GLU A 74 16.46 10.65 -8.17
CA GLU A 74 16.32 10.47 -9.61
C GLU A 74 17.28 11.37 -10.41
N ARG A 75 17.54 12.59 -9.91
CA ARG A 75 18.53 13.51 -10.54
C ARG A 75 19.96 12.99 -10.41
N LEU A 76 20.31 12.43 -9.26
CA LEU A 76 21.66 11.94 -8.96
C LEU A 76 21.95 10.60 -9.66
N LEU A 77 21.01 9.65 -9.57
CA LEU A 77 21.24 8.24 -9.94
C LEU A 77 20.61 7.83 -11.28
N GLN A 78 19.77 8.63 -11.89
CA GLN A 78 18.86 8.20 -12.97
C GLN A 78 17.86 7.12 -12.49
N ARG A 79 16.65 7.12 -13.04
CA ARG A 79 15.54 6.25 -12.63
C ARG A 79 15.87 4.74 -12.58
N ARG A 80 16.67 4.25 -13.54
CA ARG A 80 17.08 2.83 -13.59
C ARG A 80 17.91 2.42 -12.38
N TRP A 81 18.80 3.29 -11.92
CA TRP A 81 19.63 3.04 -10.75
C TRP A 81 18.84 3.20 -9.45
N VAL A 82 17.77 4.01 -9.44
CA VAL A 82 16.86 4.09 -8.30
C VAL A 82 16.10 2.76 -8.09
N VAL A 83 15.69 2.08 -9.18
CA VAL A 83 15.13 0.72 -9.09
C VAL A 83 16.15 -0.27 -8.53
N THR A 84 17.39 -0.21 -9.02
CA THR A 84 18.49 -1.10 -8.54
C THR A 84 18.79 -0.83 -7.05
N LEU A 85 18.83 0.44 -6.65
CA LEU A 85 18.96 0.83 -5.25
C LEU A 85 17.82 0.29 -4.39
N GLY A 86 16.58 0.34 -4.89
CA GLY A 86 15.42 -0.25 -4.20
C GLY A 86 15.62 -1.74 -3.91
N VAL A 87 16.10 -2.51 -4.90
CA VAL A 87 16.41 -3.94 -4.68
C VAL A 87 17.56 -4.12 -3.68
N ALA A 88 18.62 -3.31 -3.76
CA ALA A 88 19.69 -3.34 -2.76
C ALA A 88 19.17 -3.03 -1.35
N CYS A 89 18.29 -2.04 -1.20
CA CYS A 89 17.61 -1.74 0.08
C CYS A 89 16.78 -2.93 0.57
N THR A 90 16.08 -3.63 -0.33
CA THR A 90 15.35 -4.85 0.03
C THR A 90 16.31 -5.92 0.56
N MET A 91 17.41 -6.20 -0.15
CA MET A 91 18.38 -7.20 0.28
C MET A 91 18.99 -6.87 1.65
N ILE A 92 19.44 -5.63 1.84
CA ILE A 92 19.98 -5.16 3.12
C ILE A 92 18.90 -5.24 4.21
N GLY A 93 17.68 -4.78 3.92
CA GLY A 93 16.55 -4.86 4.85
C GLY A 93 16.23 -6.29 5.27
N MET A 94 16.24 -7.25 4.34
CA MET A 94 16.04 -8.68 4.65
C MET A 94 17.16 -9.24 5.53
N THR A 95 18.40 -8.89 5.26
CA THR A 95 19.54 -9.30 6.09
C THR A 95 19.42 -8.75 7.51
N ILE A 96 19.05 -7.49 7.65
CA ILE A 96 18.82 -6.87 8.96
C ILE A 96 17.68 -7.55 9.72
N LEU A 97 16.58 -7.89 9.03
CA LEU A 97 15.43 -8.56 9.67
C LEU A 97 15.75 -9.99 10.09
N LEU A 98 16.66 -10.68 9.39
CA LEU A 98 17.07 -12.05 9.74
C LEU A 98 18.10 -12.11 10.86
N LEU A 99 19.02 -11.14 10.91
CA LEU A 99 20.20 -11.18 11.77
C LEU A 99 20.16 -10.11 12.87
N GLY A 100 19.26 -9.13 12.75
CA GLY A 100 19.20 -7.99 13.64
C GLY A 100 18.30 -8.24 14.85
N ASP A 101 18.77 -7.78 16.01
CA ASP A 101 18.02 -7.80 17.24
C ASP A 101 17.55 -6.40 17.66
N GLY A 102 16.45 -6.33 18.39
CA GLY A 102 15.97 -5.12 19.02
C GLY A 102 15.67 -3.96 18.04
N PRO A 103 16.06 -2.71 18.36
CA PRO A 103 15.63 -1.52 17.60
C PRO A 103 16.10 -1.47 16.14
N ILE A 104 17.16 -2.20 15.77
CA ILE A 104 17.69 -2.20 14.41
C ILE A 104 16.67 -2.78 13.40
N MET A 105 15.70 -3.57 13.87
CA MET A 105 14.59 -4.05 13.04
C MET A 105 13.79 -2.92 12.39
N ALA A 106 13.66 -1.77 13.06
CA ALA A 106 12.99 -0.61 12.47
C ALA A 106 13.68 -0.14 11.17
N LEU A 107 15.01 -0.23 11.11
CA LEU A 107 15.77 0.06 9.90
C LEU A 107 15.48 -0.96 8.80
N GLY A 108 15.44 -2.26 9.13
CA GLY A 108 15.10 -3.33 8.18
C GLY A 108 13.69 -3.16 7.58
N ILE A 109 12.69 -2.91 8.44
CA ILE A 109 11.31 -2.64 8.02
C ILE A 109 11.27 -1.38 7.14
N GLY A 110 11.94 -0.30 7.56
CA GLY A 110 11.97 0.97 6.84
C GLY A 110 12.62 0.86 5.46
N LEU A 111 13.73 0.14 5.33
CA LEU A 111 14.39 -0.11 4.05
C LEU A 111 13.50 -0.92 3.09
N GLN A 112 12.81 -1.94 3.59
CA GLN A 112 11.87 -2.73 2.79
C GLN A 112 10.68 -1.89 2.31
N GLN A 113 10.09 -1.08 3.18
CA GLN A 113 8.99 -0.17 2.81
C GLN A 113 9.44 0.92 1.83
N ALA A 114 10.62 1.51 2.05
CA ALA A 114 11.21 2.49 1.14
C ALA A 114 11.47 1.90 -0.25
N ALA A 115 12.01 0.68 -0.32
CA ALA A 115 12.23 -0.02 -1.59
C ALA A 115 10.92 -0.19 -2.38
N ALA A 116 9.85 -0.62 -1.71
CA ALA A 116 8.52 -0.75 -2.32
C ALA A 116 7.98 0.59 -2.84
N SER A 117 8.17 1.68 -2.07
CA SER A 117 7.76 3.03 -2.49
C SER A 117 8.55 3.51 -3.69
N LEU A 118 9.89 3.37 -3.67
CA LEU A 118 10.76 3.75 -4.79
C LEU A 118 10.38 3.02 -6.07
N PHE A 119 10.15 1.70 -5.98
CA PHE A 119 9.74 0.91 -7.13
C PHE A 119 8.37 1.33 -7.66
N SER A 120 7.38 1.54 -6.79
CA SER A 120 6.02 1.95 -7.16
C SER A 120 6.02 3.28 -7.91
N VAL A 121 6.81 4.25 -7.45
CA VAL A 121 6.96 5.56 -8.12
C VAL A 121 7.65 5.39 -9.47
N CYS A 122 8.78 4.67 -9.53
CA CYS A 122 9.50 4.40 -10.78
C CYS A 122 8.61 3.69 -11.81
N LEU A 123 7.89 2.65 -11.40
CA LEU A 123 7.00 1.88 -12.27
C LEU A 123 5.89 2.76 -12.85
N SER A 124 5.27 3.60 -12.02
CA SER A 124 4.22 4.52 -12.46
C SER A 124 4.74 5.52 -13.50
N LEU A 125 5.95 6.04 -13.32
CA LEU A 125 6.60 6.92 -14.27
C LEU A 125 6.94 6.21 -15.59
N TYR A 126 7.46 4.97 -15.52
CA TYR A 126 7.72 4.18 -16.74
C TYR A 126 6.43 3.85 -17.50
N ILE A 127 5.35 3.49 -16.80
CA ILE A 127 4.04 3.26 -17.44
C ILE A 127 3.57 4.51 -18.18
N MET A 128 3.69 5.70 -17.56
CA MET A 128 3.29 6.96 -18.21
C MET A 128 4.17 7.31 -19.41
N ASP A 129 5.45 6.94 -19.39
CA ASP A 129 6.39 7.23 -20.49
C ASP A 129 6.23 6.28 -21.69
N TYR A 130 5.87 5.00 -21.45
CA TYR A 130 5.82 3.97 -22.47
C TYR A 130 4.43 3.57 -22.94
N ILE A 131 3.39 3.82 -22.13
CA ILE A 131 2.01 3.39 -22.43
C ILE A 131 1.16 4.57 -22.87
N GLY A 132 0.55 4.42 -24.04
CA GLY A 132 -0.39 5.42 -24.57
C GLY A 132 -1.67 5.54 -23.72
N LYS A 133 -2.31 6.71 -23.71
CA LYS A 133 -3.50 6.96 -22.89
C LYS A 133 -4.65 5.97 -23.13
N ARG A 134 -4.78 5.42 -24.33
CA ARG A 134 -5.82 4.43 -24.68
C ARG A 134 -5.52 3.06 -24.08
N GLU A 135 -4.25 2.66 -24.00
CA GLU A 135 -3.80 1.37 -23.49
C GLU A 135 -3.62 1.36 -21.96
N LEU A 136 -3.59 2.56 -21.34
CA LEU A 136 -3.39 2.71 -19.91
C LEU A 136 -4.46 1.97 -19.09
N ILE A 137 -5.72 2.00 -19.51
CA ILE A 137 -6.83 1.31 -18.83
C ILE A 137 -6.61 -0.21 -18.87
N TYR A 138 -6.18 -0.74 -20.00
CA TYR A 138 -5.87 -2.17 -20.16
C TYR A 138 -4.70 -2.59 -19.28
N THR A 139 -3.65 -1.80 -19.26
CA THR A 139 -2.44 -2.04 -18.46
C THR A 139 -2.77 -2.02 -16.96
N GLU A 140 -3.53 -1.05 -16.49
CA GLU A 140 -3.93 -0.95 -15.09
C GLU A 140 -4.84 -2.12 -14.67
N THR A 141 -5.77 -2.53 -15.53
CA THR A 141 -6.64 -3.68 -15.24
C THR A 141 -5.84 -4.97 -15.08
N ARG A 142 -4.87 -5.23 -15.97
CA ARG A 142 -3.98 -6.41 -15.87
C ARG A 142 -3.09 -6.34 -14.64
N ARG A 143 -2.53 -5.17 -14.35
CA ARG A 143 -1.70 -4.93 -13.17
C ARG A 143 -2.47 -5.23 -11.88
N MET A 144 -3.72 -4.76 -11.78
CA MET A 144 -4.59 -5.03 -10.63
C MET A 144 -4.93 -6.51 -10.50
N LEU A 145 -5.19 -7.20 -11.61
CA LEU A 145 -5.50 -8.64 -11.60
C LEU A 145 -4.31 -9.47 -11.12
N TYR A 146 -3.12 -9.21 -11.64
CA TYR A 146 -1.90 -9.92 -11.21
C TYR A 146 -1.56 -9.60 -9.75
N ALA A 147 -1.67 -8.33 -9.35
CA ALA A 147 -1.50 -7.95 -7.96
C ALA A 147 -2.50 -8.66 -7.05
N GLY A 148 -3.79 -8.72 -7.42
CA GLY A 148 -4.83 -9.38 -6.65
C GLY A 148 -4.52 -10.86 -6.38
N ILE A 149 -4.08 -11.61 -7.39
CA ILE A 149 -3.68 -13.02 -7.24
C ILE A 149 -2.50 -13.15 -6.29
N VAL A 150 -1.47 -12.33 -6.49
CA VAL A 150 -0.24 -12.37 -5.68
C VAL A 150 -0.54 -12.02 -4.22
N TRP A 151 -1.35 -11.00 -3.97
CA TRP A 151 -1.72 -10.59 -2.62
C TRP A 151 -2.70 -11.55 -1.94
N MET A 152 -3.45 -12.34 -2.70
CA MET A 152 -4.30 -13.39 -2.17
C MET A 152 -3.49 -14.60 -1.68
N VAL A 153 -2.41 -14.96 -2.38
CA VAL A 153 -1.62 -16.15 -2.07
C VAL A 153 -0.43 -15.83 -1.15
N GLY A 154 0.21 -14.69 -1.35
CA GLY A 154 1.49 -14.34 -0.73
C GLY A 154 1.52 -14.41 0.78
N PRO A 155 0.59 -13.78 1.53
CA PRO A 155 0.64 -13.79 2.98
C PRO A 155 0.53 -15.19 3.61
N THR A 156 -0.38 -16.02 3.09
CA THR A 156 -0.51 -17.42 3.57
C THR A 156 0.74 -18.22 3.23
N LEU A 157 1.25 -18.10 2.01
CA LEU A 157 2.47 -18.82 1.59
C LEU A 157 3.69 -18.36 2.41
N GLY A 158 3.81 -17.07 2.67
CA GLY A 158 4.92 -16.53 3.45
C GLY A 158 4.95 -17.07 4.88
N LEU A 159 3.82 -17.06 5.56
CA LEU A 159 3.72 -17.62 6.92
C LEU A 159 3.85 -19.13 6.94
N TRP A 160 3.30 -19.83 5.95
CA TRP A 160 3.47 -21.27 5.83
C TRP A 160 4.94 -21.67 5.66
N LEU A 161 5.68 -20.95 4.81
CA LEU A 161 7.13 -21.16 4.65
C LEU A 161 7.90 -20.87 5.94
N TRP A 162 7.52 -19.82 6.66
CA TRP A 162 8.16 -19.43 7.92
C TRP A 162 8.01 -20.50 9.00
N GLU A 163 6.83 -21.11 9.10
CA GLU A 163 6.54 -22.14 10.11
C GLU A 163 7.00 -23.54 9.73
N ASN A 164 6.81 -23.96 8.46
CA ASN A 164 6.93 -25.36 8.07
C ASN A 164 8.21 -25.68 7.28
N ALA A 165 8.87 -24.68 6.68
CA ALA A 165 10.11 -24.91 5.96
C ALA A 165 11.33 -24.43 6.77
N ALA A 166 11.52 -23.13 6.86
CA ALA A 166 12.57 -22.52 7.66
C ALA A 166 12.25 -21.04 7.89
N SER A 167 12.65 -20.47 9.04
CA SER A 167 12.42 -19.06 9.38
C SER A 167 13.01 -18.08 8.34
N TRP A 168 14.08 -18.44 7.66
CA TRP A 168 14.70 -17.65 6.61
C TRP A 168 14.05 -17.82 5.23
N ALA A 169 13.21 -18.86 4.98
CA ALA A 169 12.69 -19.20 3.67
C ALA A 169 11.85 -18.08 3.00
N PRO A 170 10.91 -17.40 3.67
CA PRO A 170 10.16 -16.31 3.05
C PRO A 170 11.05 -15.11 2.70
N PHE A 171 12.11 -14.85 3.47
CA PHE A 171 13.07 -13.80 3.19
C PHE A 171 13.93 -14.12 1.95
N ALA A 172 14.43 -15.36 1.84
CA ALA A 172 15.18 -15.83 0.68
C ALA A 172 14.32 -15.76 -0.59
N LEU A 173 13.06 -16.20 -0.52
CA LEU A 173 12.14 -16.12 -1.67
C LEU A 173 11.84 -14.68 -2.05
N THR A 174 11.73 -13.78 -1.08
CA THR A 174 11.60 -12.32 -1.31
C THR A 174 12.81 -11.75 -2.05
N VAL A 175 14.03 -12.10 -1.61
CA VAL A 175 15.27 -11.70 -2.28
C VAL A 175 15.31 -12.26 -3.70
N PHE A 176 15.00 -13.55 -3.88
CA PHE A 176 14.97 -14.18 -5.19
C PHE A 176 13.95 -13.51 -6.12
N ALA A 177 12.74 -13.22 -5.66
CA ALA A 177 11.71 -12.50 -6.43
C ALA A 177 12.18 -11.08 -6.79
N SER A 178 12.84 -10.39 -5.87
CA SER A 178 13.38 -9.03 -6.09
C SER A 178 14.52 -9.02 -7.11
N VAL A 179 15.42 -9.99 -7.05
CA VAL A 179 16.49 -10.16 -8.04
C VAL A 179 15.91 -10.55 -9.39
N GLY A 180 14.91 -11.45 -9.43
CA GLY A 180 14.19 -11.82 -10.65
C GLY A 180 13.49 -10.61 -11.29
N MET A 181 12.84 -9.77 -10.46
CA MET A 181 12.27 -8.51 -10.90
C MET A 181 13.33 -7.57 -11.50
N LEU A 182 14.47 -7.41 -10.83
CA LEU A 182 15.56 -6.57 -11.30
C LEU A 182 16.15 -7.09 -12.61
N SER A 183 16.37 -8.40 -12.72
CA SER A 183 16.86 -9.04 -13.93
C SER A 183 15.91 -8.83 -15.10
N TYR A 184 14.62 -9.01 -14.87
CA TYR A 184 13.59 -8.75 -15.88
C TYR A 184 13.51 -7.27 -16.25
N PHE A 185 13.63 -6.36 -15.28
CA PHE A 185 13.67 -4.92 -15.51
C PHE A 185 14.85 -4.52 -16.42
N TRP A 186 16.07 -5.04 -16.14
CA TRP A 186 17.23 -4.78 -16.99
C TRP A 186 17.14 -5.45 -18.35
N TYR A 187 16.54 -6.64 -18.44
CA TYR A 187 16.24 -7.31 -19.73
C TYR A 187 15.34 -6.45 -20.62
N LEU A 188 14.33 -5.80 -20.07
CA LEU A 188 13.46 -4.89 -20.81
C LEU A 188 14.16 -3.60 -21.28
N ARG A 189 15.36 -3.34 -20.80
CA ARG A 189 16.18 -2.14 -21.13
C ARG A 189 15.41 -0.82 -20.98
N LEU A 190 14.58 -0.75 -19.96
CA LEU A 190 13.86 0.47 -19.58
C LEU A 190 14.88 1.55 -19.19
N GLY A 191 14.75 2.76 -19.75
CA GLY A 191 15.69 3.84 -19.48
C GLY A 191 16.73 4.12 -20.56
N HIS A 192 16.80 3.34 -21.63
CA HIS A 192 17.65 3.63 -22.80
C HIS A 192 16.91 4.41 -23.90
N GLY A 193 15.62 4.73 -23.71
CA GLY A 193 14.79 5.44 -24.68
C GLY A 193 15.02 6.96 -24.67
N LYS A 194 15.05 7.62 -25.84
CA LYS A 194 15.09 9.09 -25.99
C LYS A 194 13.80 9.79 -25.48
N GLY A 195 12.79 9.02 -25.06
CA GLY A 195 11.50 9.53 -24.61
C GLY A 195 11.41 9.85 -23.11
N ILE A 196 12.45 9.58 -22.30
CA ILE A 196 12.44 9.95 -20.89
C ILE A 196 12.57 11.46 -20.80
N GLN A 197 11.44 12.14 -20.69
CA GLN A 197 11.43 13.57 -20.46
C GLN A 197 11.94 13.80 -19.03
N LYS A 198 13.17 14.34 -18.91
CA LYS A 198 13.60 14.97 -17.66
C LYS A 198 12.50 15.95 -17.25
N ALA A 199 12.06 15.88 -16.01
CA ALA A 199 11.05 16.80 -15.48
C ALA A 199 11.45 18.25 -15.81
N ARG A 200 10.86 18.83 -16.86
CA ARG A 200 11.17 20.18 -17.35
C ARG A 200 10.52 21.27 -16.50
N SER A 201 9.61 20.93 -15.61
CA SER A 201 8.96 21.90 -14.73
C SER A 201 9.82 22.13 -13.49
N ARG A 202 10.01 23.41 -13.14
CA ARG A 202 10.50 23.81 -11.83
C ARG A 202 9.68 23.06 -10.77
N PRO A 203 10.32 22.50 -9.73
CA PRO A 203 9.58 21.84 -8.67
C PRO A 203 8.52 22.82 -8.15
N ALA A 204 7.26 22.47 -8.33
CA ALA A 204 6.18 23.27 -7.80
C ALA A 204 6.37 23.38 -6.29
N ASN A 205 6.30 24.57 -5.74
CA ASN A 205 6.50 24.77 -4.30
C ASN A 205 5.34 24.11 -3.54
N VAL A 206 5.60 22.90 -3.05
CA VAL A 206 4.61 22.04 -2.38
C VAL A 206 3.95 22.79 -1.23
N PHE A 207 4.70 23.61 -0.48
CA PHE A 207 4.18 24.41 0.63
C PHE A 207 3.12 25.44 0.21
N LYS A 208 3.14 25.92 -1.05
CA LYS A 208 2.10 26.80 -1.59
C LYS A 208 0.88 26.03 -2.12
N ILE A 209 1.07 24.78 -2.53
CA ILE A 209 0.00 23.96 -3.11
C ILE A 209 -0.85 23.31 -2.01
N ILE A 210 -0.24 22.89 -0.90
CA ILE A 210 -0.95 22.26 0.23
C ILE A 210 -2.14 23.10 0.72
N PRO A 211 -1.99 24.39 1.07
CA PRO A 211 -3.11 25.21 1.52
C PRO A 211 -4.20 25.36 0.45
N ARG A 212 -3.80 25.46 -0.83
CA ARG A 212 -4.71 25.55 -1.96
C ARG A 212 -5.52 24.28 -2.16
N TYR A 213 -4.92 23.11 -1.94
CA TYR A 213 -5.60 21.81 -1.97
C TYR A 213 -6.66 21.71 -0.86
N PHE A 214 -6.25 21.95 0.38
CA PHE A 214 -7.13 21.81 1.55
C PHE A 214 -8.20 22.92 1.66
N LYS A 215 -8.06 24.04 0.95
CA LYS A 215 -9.09 25.06 0.80
C LYS A 215 -10.26 24.54 -0.05
N GLN A 216 -10.04 23.65 -0.99
CA GLN A 216 -11.07 23.07 -1.84
C GLN A 216 -11.82 21.97 -1.12
N ARG A 217 -13.04 22.25 -0.61
CA ARG A 217 -13.86 21.32 0.18
C ARG A 217 -14.01 19.93 -0.47
N PRO A 218 -14.28 19.78 -1.79
CA PRO A 218 -14.43 18.47 -2.41
C PRO A 218 -13.14 17.62 -2.38
N LEU A 219 -11.98 18.25 -2.64
CA LEU A 219 -10.69 17.56 -2.66
C LEU A 219 -10.28 17.15 -1.25
N ARG A 220 -10.55 18.00 -0.26
CA ARG A 220 -10.34 17.67 1.15
C ARG A 220 -11.16 16.46 1.60
N ILE A 221 -12.43 16.36 1.19
CA ILE A 221 -13.26 15.18 1.49
C ILE A 221 -12.69 13.93 0.82
N ALA A 222 -12.29 14.00 -0.44
CA ALA A 222 -11.67 12.88 -1.14
C ALA A 222 -10.38 12.41 -0.44
N TYR A 223 -9.56 13.33 0.05
CA TYR A 223 -8.35 13.02 0.82
C TYR A 223 -8.68 12.25 2.11
N TRP A 224 -9.67 12.73 2.88
CA TRP A 224 -10.08 12.08 4.13
C TRP A 224 -10.59 10.65 3.90
N ILE A 225 -11.40 10.41 2.86
CA ILE A 225 -11.90 9.08 2.50
C ILE A 225 -10.73 8.14 2.20
N THR A 226 -9.80 8.60 1.37
CA THR A 226 -8.66 7.76 0.94
C THR A 226 -7.68 7.52 2.08
N MET A 227 -7.46 8.53 2.93
CA MET A 227 -6.64 8.44 4.12
C MET A 227 -7.21 7.41 5.11
N SER A 228 -8.52 7.50 5.41
CA SER A 228 -9.23 6.57 6.31
C SER A 228 -9.12 5.12 5.84
N ARG A 229 -9.34 4.88 4.53
CA ARG A 229 -9.14 3.57 3.92
C ARG A 229 -7.73 3.05 4.15
N SER A 230 -6.74 3.88 3.90
CA SER A 230 -5.34 3.48 4.00
C SER A 230 -4.92 3.22 5.46
N MET A 231 -5.41 4.01 6.41
CA MET A 231 -5.19 3.77 7.83
C MET A 231 -5.74 2.40 8.26
N PHE A 232 -6.92 2.03 7.77
CA PHE A 232 -7.47 0.69 8.01
C PHE A 232 -6.56 -0.41 7.46
N TRP A 233 -6.09 -0.29 6.21
CA TRP A 233 -5.19 -1.29 5.63
C TRP A 233 -3.86 -1.41 6.38
N VAL A 234 -3.27 -0.30 6.78
CA VAL A 234 -2.06 -0.31 7.62
C VAL A 234 -2.34 -1.02 8.94
N THR A 235 -3.49 -0.74 9.56
CA THR A 235 -3.91 -1.40 10.81
C THR A 235 -4.07 -2.90 10.63
N LEU A 236 -4.76 -3.34 9.58
CA LEU A 236 -4.96 -4.76 9.29
C LEU A 236 -3.62 -5.48 9.05
N PHE A 237 -2.73 -4.89 8.27
CA PHE A 237 -1.47 -5.54 7.91
C PHE A 237 -0.47 -5.61 9.07
N ILE A 238 -0.48 -4.65 9.99
CA ILE A 238 0.40 -4.67 11.16
C ILE A 238 -0.23 -5.46 12.32
N TYR A 239 -1.45 -5.09 12.68
CA TYR A 239 -2.07 -5.58 13.92
C TYR A 239 -3.01 -6.78 13.71
N GLY A 240 -3.43 -7.08 12.48
CA GLY A 240 -4.22 -8.28 12.17
C GLY A 240 -3.49 -9.58 12.52
N PRO A 241 -2.24 -9.81 12.05
CA PRO A 241 -1.45 -10.96 12.45
C PRO A 241 -1.22 -11.03 13.96
N ILE A 242 -0.90 -9.91 14.61
CA ILE A 242 -0.69 -9.83 16.06
C ILE A 242 -1.97 -10.22 16.82
N TYR A 243 -3.13 -9.73 16.37
CA TYR A 243 -4.44 -10.08 16.93
C TYR A 243 -4.66 -11.61 16.92
N VAL A 244 -4.31 -12.28 15.82
CA VAL A 244 -4.47 -13.74 15.67
C VAL A 244 -3.63 -14.48 16.70
N ILE A 245 -2.37 -14.09 16.88
CA ILE A 245 -1.47 -14.71 17.86
C ILE A 245 -1.94 -14.45 19.30
N GLU A 246 -2.36 -13.22 19.63
CA GLU A 246 -2.91 -12.89 20.94
C GLU A 246 -4.21 -13.64 21.23
N ALA A 247 -5.02 -13.92 20.20
CA ALA A 247 -6.20 -14.78 20.30
C ALA A 247 -5.85 -16.28 20.48
N ARG A 248 -4.56 -16.62 20.58
CA ARG A 248 -4.04 -18.01 20.69
C ARG A 248 -4.48 -18.91 19.53
N LEU A 249 -4.66 -18.32 18.35
CA LEU A 249 -4.99 -19.04 17.13
C LEU A 249 -3.70 -19.44 16.39
N PRO A 250 -3.74 -20.52 15.58
CA PRO A 250 -2.60 -20.94 14.78
C PRO A 250 -2.15 -19.81 13.81
N THR A 251 -0.85 -19.68 13.58
CA THR A 251 -0.24 -18.61 12.75
C THR A 251 -0.74 -18.62 11.31
N TRP A 252 -1.05 -19.81 10.75
CA TRP A 252 -1.63 -19.90 9.40
C TRP A 252 -2.95 -19.12 9.26
N VAL A 253 -3.71 -18.95 10.37
CA VAL A 253 -4.94 -18.13 10.40
C VAL A 253 -4.61 -16.66 10.13
N ALA A 254 -3.45 -16.16 10.59
CA ALA A 254 -3.02 -14.79 10.29
C ALA A 254 -2.76 -14.60 8.78
N GLY A 255 -2.08 -15.56 8.15
CA GLY A 255 -1.91 -15.58 6.70
C GLY A 255 -3.24 -15.66 5.97
N GLY A 256 -4.12 -16.55 6.43
CA GLY A 256 -5.48 -16.70 5.89
C GLY A 256 -6.30 -15.43 5.97
N LEU A 257 -6.24 -14.70 7.10
CA LEU A 257 -6.91 -13.40 7.27
C LEU A 257 -6.44 -12.38 6.23
N LEU A 258 -5.13 -12.22 6.07
CA LEU A 258 -4.57 -11.26 5.12
C LEU A 258 -4.85 -11.66 3.67
N SER A 259 -4.73 -12.94 3.36
CA SER A 259 -5.03 -13.50 2.03
C SER A 259 -6.50 -13.37 1.68
N LEU A 260 -7.40 -13.67 2.60
CA LEU A 260 -8.85 -13.50 2.42
C LEU A 260 -9.19 -12.02 2.23
N ALA A 261 -8.67 -11.13 3.08
CA ALA A 261 -8.90 -9.69 2.98
C ALA A 261 -8.46 -9.14 1.61
N SER A 262 -7.29 -9.57 1.12
CA SER A 262 -6.79 -9.18 -0.20
C SER A 262 -7.59 -9.84 -1.34
N GLY A 263 -8.00 -11.10 -1.17
CA GLY A 263 -8.81 -11.85 -2.13
C GLY A 263 -10.21 -11.27 -2.35
N LEU A 264 -10.76 -10.54 -1.37
CA LEU A 264 -12.01 -9.79 -1.54
C LEU A 264 -11.98 -8.79 -2.70
N LEU A 265 -10.79 -8.41 -3.19
CA LEU A 265 -10.66 -7.58 -4.40
C LEU A 265 -11.27 -8.25 -5.64
N LEU A 266 -11.35 -9.58 -5.67
CA LEU A 266 -11.97 -10.33 -6.76
C LEU A 266 -13.48 -10.07 -6.88
N ILE A 267 -14.13 -9.64 -5.79
CA ILE A 267 -15.55 -9.25 -5.82
C ILE A 267 -15.79 -7.82 -6.33
N SER A 268 -14.76 -7.12 -6.79
CA SER A 268 -14.87 -5.74 -7.31
C SER A 268 -15.96 -5.55 -8.39
N PRO A 269 -16.29 -6.52 -9.28
CA PRO A 269 -17.41 -6.39 -10.20
C PRO A 269 -18.78 -6.32 -9.50
N LEU A 270 -18.95 -7.05 -8.39
CA LEU A 270 -20.17 -7.01 -7.58
C LEU A 270 -20.31 -5.67 -6.87
N ILE A 271 -19.21 -5.15 -6.31
CA ILE A 271 -19.15 -3.82 -5.69
C ILE A 271 -19.56 -2.74 -6.69
N ARG A 272 -19.06 -2.80 -7.93
CA ARG A 272 -19.45 -1.87 -8.99
C ARG A 272 -20.94 -1.95 -9.34
N ARG A 273 -21.49 -3.16 -9.44
CA ARG A 273 -22.93 -3.36 -9.68
C ARG A 273 -23.76 -2.78 -8.54
N PHE A 274 -23.37 -3.01 -7.30
CA PHE A 274 -24.03 -2.45 -6.12
C PHE A 274 -23.97 -0.91 -6.13
N ALA A 275 -22.78 -0.34 -6.37
CA ALA A 275 -22.60 1.10 -6.47
C ALA A 275 -23.38 1.72 -7.64
N GLY A 276 -23.59 0.99 -8.73
CA GLY A 276 -24.42 1.41 -9.85
C GLY A 276 -25.91 1.50 -9.50
N ARG A 277 -26.38 0.67 -8.55
CA ARG A 277 -27.79 0.67 -8.09
C ARG A 277 -28.05 1.68 -6.97
N VAL A 278 -27.17 1.72 -5.98
CA VAL A 278 -27.32 2.52 -4.75
C VAL A 278 -26.73 3.93 -4.90
N GLY A 279 -25.77 4.09 -5.78
CA GLY A 279 -25.01 5.32 -5.98
C GLY A 279 -23.65 5.30 -5.27
N THR A 280 -22.62 5.84 -5.94
CA THR A 280 -21.23 5.83 -5.47
C THR A 280 -21.08 6.47 -4.08
N ARG A 281 -21.76 7.60 -3.82
CA ARG A 281 -21.70 8.32 -2.54
C ARG A 281 -22.17 7.46 -1.37
N LEU A 282 -23.36 6.86 -1.50
CA LEU A 282 -23.94 6.04 -0.42
C LEU A 282 -23.10 4.78 -0.18
N THR A 283 -22.60 4.16 -1.25
CA THR A 283 -21.71 2.98 -1.13
C THR A 283 -20.42 3.32 -0.38
N ILE A 284 -19.82 4.49 -0.62
CA ILE A 284 -18.65 4.97 0.13
C ILE A 284 -19.01 5.16 1.62
N ILE A 285 -20.16 5.77 1.92
CA ILE A 285 -20.61 5.97 3.30
C ILE A 285 -20.84 4.62 4.00
N TYR A 286 -21.52 3.68 3.36
CA TYR A 286 -21.72 2.34 3.92
C TYR A 286 -20.42 1.62 4.18
N ALA A 287 -19.45 1.71 3.27
CA ALA A 287 -18.15 1.10 3.45
C ALA A 287 -17.38 1.70 4.65
N LEU A 288 -17.38 3.03 4.81
CA LEU A 288 -16.76 3.71 5.94
C LEU A 288 -17.43 3.35 7.27
N VAL A 289 -18.76 3.29 7.29
CA VAL A 289 -19.55 2.90 8.47
C VAL A 289 -19.27 1.42 8.79
N LEU A 290 -19.22 0.54 7.80
CA LEU A 290 -18.92 -0.88 8.00
C LEU A 290 -17.55 -1.08 8.65
N ILE A 291 -16.51 -0.38 8.17
CA ILE A 291 -15.18 -0.47 8.78
C ILE A 291 -15.23 0.09 10.21
N GLY A 292 -15.81 1.28 10.39
CA GLY A 292 -15.89 1.94 11.70
C GLY A 292 -16.64 1.10 12.74
N SER A 293 -17.79 0.53 12.37
CA SER A 293 -18.55 -0.36 13.27
C SER A 293 -17.79 -1.66 13.58
N SER A 294 -17.10 -2.23 12.61
CA SER A 294 -16.25 -3.40 12.83
C SER A 294 -15.11 -3.11 13.80
N MET A 295 -14.46 -1.95 13.70
CA MET A 295 -13.42 -1.52 14.65
C MET A 295 -14.01 -1.32 16.07
N LEU A 296 -15.21 -0.72 16.19
CA LEU A 296 -15.86 -0.62 17.49
C LEU A 296 -16.21 -1.99 18.09
N MET A 297 -16.64 -2.96 17.27
CA MET A 297 -16.92 -4.31 17.76
C MET A 297 -15.65 -4.99 18.27
N LEU A 298 -14.50 -4.77 17.63
CA LEU A 298 -13.22 -5.25 18.16
C LEU A 298 -12.89 -4.65 19.52
N TYR A 299 -13.19 -3.37 19.74
CA TYR A 299 -13.05 -2.74 21.05
C TYR A 299 -13.96 -3.38 22.11
N PHE A 300 -15.24 -3.60 21.79
CA PHE A 300 -16.20 -4.21 22.72
C PHE A 300 -15.91 -5.68 23.04
N ILE A 301 -15.23 -6.42 22.15
CA ILE A 301 -14.75 -7.76 22.41
C ILE A 301 -13.64 -7.72 23.48
N GLY A 302 -12.88 -6.62 23.53
CA GLY A 302 -11.75 -6.46 24.44
C GLY A 302 -10.60 -7.40 24.08
N GLU A 303 -10.39 -8.46 24.87
CA GLU A 303 -9.36 -9.44 24.57
C GLU A 303 -9.56 -10.11 23.21
N PRO A 304 -8.48 -10.35 22.43
CA PRO A 304 -8.54 -10.99 21.12
C PRO A 304 -9.18 -12.40 21.21
N LYS A 305 -10.22 -12.61 20.39
CA LYS A 305 -10.99 -13.87 20.30
C LYS A 305 -11.28 -14.22 18.84
N LEU A 306 -11.56 -15.51 18.59
CA LEU A 306 -11.91 -16.01 17.25
C LEU A 306 -13.03 -15.18 16.58
N ILE A 307 -14.04 -14.77 17.32
CA ILE A 307 -15.17 -13.97 16.81
C ILE A 307 -14.71 -12.63 16.20
N GLY A 308 -13.60 -12.07 16.67
CA GLY A 308 -13.04 -10.84 16.13
C GLY A 308 -12.58 -10.96 14.68
N LEU A 309 -12.25 -12.16 14.20
CA LEU A 309 -11.90 -12.37 12.78
C LEU A 309 -13.06 -12.02 11.85
N VAL A 310 -14.32 -12.23 12.28
CA VAL A 310 -15.50 -11.84 11.50
C VAL A 310 -15.53 -10.33 11.29
N PHE A 311 -15.16 -9.56 12.31
CA PHE A 311 -15.11 -8.09 12.22
C PHE A 311 -13.90 -7.62 11.40
N TRP A 312 -12.77 -8.29 11.47
CA TRP A 312 -11.63 -8.02 10.58
C TRP A 312 -11.98 -8.24 9.12
N VAL A 313 -12.67 -9.35 8.78
CA VAL A 313 -13.09 -9.67 7.40
C VAL A 313 -14.18 -8.70 6.94
N SER A 314 -15.16 -8.36 7.79
CA SER A 314 -16.20 -7.37 7.44
C SER A 314 -15.61 -5.98 7.21
N ALA A 315 -14.63 -5.57 8.01
CA ALA A 315 -13.89 -4.33 7.78
C ALA A 315 -13.09 -4.38 6.47
N ALA A 316 -12.46 -5.52 6.15
CA ALA A 316 -11.76 -5.70 4.87
C ALA A 316 -12.69 -5.57 3.66
N LEU A 317 -13.94 -6.05 3.75
CA LEU A 317 -14.95 -5.84 2.72
C LEU A 317 -15.24 -4.35 2.50
N GLY A 318 -15.35 -3.59 3.58
CA GLY A 318 -15.46 -2.12 3.52
C GLY A 318 -14.20 -1.49 2.89
N GLY A 319 -13.00 -1.94 3.28
CA GLY A 319 -11.71 -1.49 2.73
C GLY A 319 -11.62 -1.70 1.22
N VAL A 320 -11.94 -2.91 0.75
CA VAL A 320 -11.97 -3.25 -0.69
C VAL A 320 -13.01 -2.40 -1.44
N THR A 321 -14.18 -2.17 -0.84
CA THR A 321 -15.20 -1.28 -1.43
C THR A 321 -14.65 0.13 -1.65
N LEU A 322 -13.87 0.64 -0.69
CA LEU A 322 -13.19 1.93 -0.83
C LEU A 322 -12.00 1.89 -1.80
N ASP A 323 -11.34 0.74 -1.99
CA ASP A 323 -10.30 0.60 -3.02
C ASP A 323 -10.88 0.77 -4.42
N VAL A 324 -12.08 0.22 -4.65
CA VAL A 324 -12.78 0.32 -5.94
C VAL A 324 -13.34 1.73 -6.19
N LEU A 325 -13.85 2.40 -5.14
CA LEU A 325 -14.66 3.62 -5.29
C LEU A 325 -14.01 4.88 -4.72
N GLY A 326 -13.09 4.76 -3.76
CA GLY A 326 -12.60 5.88 -2.95
C GLY A 326 -11.81 6.95 -3.72
N ASN A 327 -11.23 6.60 -4.86
CA ASN A 327 -10.53 7.56 -5.71
C ASN A 327 -11.47 8.32 -6.67
N ILE A 328 -12.69 7.83 -6.89
CA ILE A 328 -13.66 8.45 -7.82
C ILE A 328 -13.98 9.89 -7.45
N PRO A 329 -14.23 10.26 -6.17
CA PRO A 329 -14.48 11.64 -5.79
C PRO A 329 -13.38 12.60 -6.24
N PHE A 330 -12.10 12.23 -5.99
CA PHE A 330 -10.98 13.04 -6.45
C PHE A 330 -10.95 13.21 -7.97
N MET A 331 -11.03 12.08 -8.71
CA MET A 331 -10.93 12.08 -10.17
C MET A 331 -12.03 12.91 -10.85
N ARG A 332 -13.24 12.93 -10.28
CA ARG A 332 -14.38 13.69 -10.84
C ARG A 332 -14.40 15.16 -10.44
N MET A 333 -13.82 15.51 -9.29
CA MET A 333 -13.93 16.86 -8.75
C MET A 333 -12.69 17.72 -8.99
N VAL A 334 -11.55 17.12 -9.38
CA VAL A 334 -10.33 17.88 -9.68
C VAL A 334 -10.47 18.64 -11.01
N LYS A 335 -10.20 19.95 -10.97
CA LYS A 335 -10.24 20.80 -12.18
C LYS A 335 -9.12 20.41 -13.15
N PRO A 336 -9.38 20.32 -14.47
CA PRO A 336 -8.38 19.89 -15.46
C PRO A 336 -7.08 20.71 -15.43
N ARG A 337 -7.17 22.01 -15.19
CA ARG A 337 -6.02 22.94 -15.13
C ARG A 337 -5.12 22.71 -13.89
N GLU A 338 -5.68 22.18 -12.81
CA GLU A 338 -4.98 21.99 -11.52
C GLU A 338 -4.62 20.51 -11.28
N ARG A 339 -4.98 19.61 -12.22
CA ARG A 339 -4.91 18.16 -12.02
C ARG A 339 -3.53 17.68 -11.57
N ILE A 340 -2.44 18.17 -12.18
CA ILE A 340 -1.08 17.72 -11.86
C ILE A 340 -0.73 18.09 -10.42
N GLU A 341 -0.90 19.35 -10.03
CA GLU A 341 -0.57 19.84 -8.69
C GLU A 341 -1.44 19.16 -7.61
N MET A 342 -2.74 19.05 -7.86
CA MET A 342 -3.67 18.43 -6.91
C MET A 342 -3.44 16.93 -6.77
N THR A 343 -3.04 16.23 -7.84
CA THR A 343 -2.70 14.80 -7.78
C THR A 343 -1.44 14.56 -6.93
N MET A 344 -0.45 15.45 -7.01
CA MET A 344 0.75 15.36 -6.17
C MET A 344 0.39 15.38 -4.69
N ILE A 345 -0.46 16.33 -4.27
CA ILE A 345 -0.90 16.41 -2.87
C ILE A 345 -1.82 15.22 -2.52
N PHE A 346 -2.74 14.87 -3.44
CA PHE A 346 -3.63 13.74 -3.19
C PHE A 346 -2.84 12.45 -2.93
N SER A 347 -1.80 12.16 -3.69
CA SER A 347 -1.03 10.91 -3.54
C SER A 347 -0.31 10.77 -2.19
N THR A 348 -0.13 11.86 -1.44
CA THR A 348 0.51 11.83 -0.10
C THR A 348 -0.32 11.12 0.97
N TRP A 349 -1.58 10.74 0.66
CA TRP A 349 -2.41 9.97 1.61
C TRP A 349 -1.75 8.65 2.03
N ARG A 350 -0.98 8.04 1.13
CA ARG A 350 -0.31 6.76 1.40
C ARG A 350 0.75 6.93 2.48
N GLU A 351 1.70 7.83 2.27
CA GLU A 351 2.78 8.10 3.22
C GLU A 351 2.22 8.67 4.53
N GLY A 352 1.22 9.54 4.41
CA GLY A 352 0.52 10.11 5.56
C GLY A 352 -0.14 9.04 6.44
N SER A 353 -0.81 8.06 5.85
CA SER A 353 -1.44 6.97 6.62
C SER A 353 -0.42 6.00 7.23
N GLN A 354 0.66 5.70 6.51
CA GLN A 354 1.74 4.85 7.02
C GLN A 354 2.43 5.47 8.24
N LEU A 355 2.54 6.80 8.29
CA LEU A 355 3.08 7.51 9.43
C LEU A 355 2.03 7.69 10.56
N LEU A 356 0.83 8.16 10.21
CA LEU A 356 -0.19 8.53 11.18
C LEU A 356 -0.75 7.33 11.95
N THR A 357 -0.87 6.17 11.31
CA THR A 357 -1.44 4.97 11.95
C THR A 357 -0.55 4.47 13.10
N PRO A 358 0.76 4.19 12.90
CA PRO A 358 1.63 3.79 14.01
C PRO A 358 1.84 4.92 15.03
N LEU A 359 1.82 6.19 14.60
CA LEU A 359 1.92 7.35 15.50
C LEU A 359 0.74 7.38 16.48
N LEU A 360 -0.50 7.28 15.98
CA LEU A 360 -1.69 7.27 16.82
C LEU A 360 -1.71 6.03 17.73
N ALA A 361 -1.36 4.86 17.22
CA ALA A 361 -1.26 3.65 18.02
C ALA A 361 -0.18 3.77 19.11
N SER A 362 0.97 4.35 18.80
CA SER A 362 2.04 4.61 19.77
C SER A 362 1.59 5.58 20.86
N LEU A 363 0.88 6.66 20.48
CA LEU A 363 0.33 7.62 21.43
C LEU A 363 -0.71 6.99 22.36
N VAL A 364 -1.58 6.14 21.82
CA VAL A 364 -2.56 5.41 22.66
C VAL A 364 -1.85 4.53 23.67
N LEU A 365 -0.86 3.75 23.22
CA LEU A 365 -0.13 2.81 24.09
C LEU A 365 0.67 3.48 25.22
N LEU A 366 0.92 4.81 25.14
CA LEU A 366 1.53 5.56 26.24
C LEU A 366 0.57 5.81 27.42
N PHE A 367 -0.74 5.85 27.18
CA PHE A 367 -1.72 6.29 28.17
C PHE A 367 -2.86 5.30 28.40
N ALA A 368 -3.04 4.31 27.51
CA ALA A 368 -4.22 3.46 27.49
C ALA A 368 -3.93 2.10 26.81
N PRO A 369 -4.77 1.09 27.05
CA PRO A 369 -4.67 -0.20 26.37
C PRO A 369 -4.93 -0.04 24.85
N PHE A 370 -4.36 -0.98 24.06
CA PHE A 370 -4.37 -0.90 22.58
C PHE A 370 -5.79 -0.84 21.99
N GLU A 371 -6.76 -1.42 22.65
CA GLU A 371 -8.15 -1.49 22.19
C GLU A 371 -8.75 -0.11 21.94
N ILE A 372 -8.31 0.92 22.69
CA ILE A 372 -8.72 2.33 22.49
C ILE A 372 -8.29 2.84 21.10
N PHE A 373 -7.23 2.31 20.53
CA PHE A 373 -6.84 2.64 19.15
C PHE A 373 -7.93 2.28 18.14
N TYR A 374 -8.66 1.17 18.35
CA TYR A 374 -9.80 0.80 17.49
C TYR A 374 -10.92 1.85 17.57
N VAL A 375 -11.17 2.41 18.74
CA VAL A 375 -12.16 3.49 18.93
C VAL A 375 -11.73 4.74 18.18
N LEU A 376 -10.47 5.16 18.31
CA LEU A 376 -9.96 6.34 17.60
C LEU A 376 -10.04 6.16 16.08
N LEU A 377 -9.68 4.98 15.58
CA LEU A 377 -9.79 4.67 14.16
C LEU A 377 -11.26 4.67 13.71
N ALA A 378 -12.17 4.12 14.50
CA ALA A 378 -13.61 4.14 14.23
C ALA A 378 -14.15 5.57 14.17
N LEU A 379 -13.79 6.43 15.12
CA LEU A 379 -14.18 7.84 15.12
C LEU A 379 -13.67 8.59 13.89
N PHE A 380 -12.44 8.30 13.47
CA PHE A 380 -11.87 8.86 12.26
C PHE A 380 -12.65 8.42 11.00
N LEU A 381 -13.04 7.14 10.93
CA LEU A 381 -13.84 6.58 9.84
C LEU A 381 -15.27 7.13 9.80
N PHE A 382 -15.93 7.24 10.95
CA PHE A 382 -17.26 7.88 11.03
C PHE A 382 -17.19 9.36 10.68
N GLY A 383 -16.15 10.07 11.13
CA GLY A 383 -15.91 11.45 10.72
C GLY A 383 -15.73 11.59 9.21
N ALA A 384 -15.04 10.62 8.56
CA ALA A 384 -14.93 10.56 7.11
C ALA A 384 -16.27 10.23 6.43
N ALA A 385 -17.11 9.35 7.02
CA ALA A 385 -18.45 9.03 6.53
C ALA A 385 -19.37 10.26 6.58
N ILE A 386 -19.35 11.02 7.68
CA ILE A 386 -20.08 12.28 7.80
C ILE A 386 -19.61 13.28 6.73
N LYS A 387 -18.30 13.44 6.53
CA LYS A 387 -17.77 14.31 5.46
C LYS A 387 -18.14 13.80 4.07
N ALA A 388 -18.19 12.48 3.84
CA ALA A 388 -18.61 11.89 2.57
C ALA A 388 -20.09 12.18 2.24
N SER A 389 -20.94 12.45 3.23
CA SER A 389 -22.33 12.85 3.00
C SER A 389 -22.47 14.20 2.26
N TYR A 390 -21.46 15.03 2.31
CA TYR A 390 -21.40 16.30 1.56
C TYR A 390 -20.92 16.16 0.11
N LEU A 391 -20.59 14.95 -0.34
CA LEU A 391 -20.30 14.70 -1.75
C LEU A 391 -21.57 14.88 -2.61
N PRO A 392 -21.44 15.30 -3.88
CA PRO A 392 -22.59 15.40 -4.79
C PRO A 392 -23.34 14.07 -4.93
N ARG A 393 -24.66 14.11 -5.04
CA ARG A 393 -25.49 12.89 -5.20
C ARG A 393 -25.22 12.16 -6.51
N ARG A 394 -24.78 12.87 -7.55
CA ARG A 394 -24.46 12.34 -8.90
C ARG A 394 -22.95 12.16 -9.07
N LEU A 395 -22.34 11.41 -8.16
CA LEU A 395 -20.94 10.98 -8.31
C LEU A 395 -20.86 9.73 -9.17
#